data_ae97c00aba3672eb5c78e1d3315c05b9
#
_entry.id   ae97c00aba3672eb5c78e1d3315c05b9
#
_cell.length_a   1.000
_cell.length_b   1.000
_cell.length_c   1.000
_cell.angle_alpha   90.00
_cell.angle_beta   90.00
_cell.angle_gamma   90.00
#
_symmetry.space_group_name_H-M   'P 1'
#
loop_
_entity.id
_entity.type
_entity.pdbx_description
1 polymer ?
#
loop_
_entity_poly.entity_id
_entity_poly.type
_entity_poly.pdbx_seq_one_letter_code
_entity_poly.pdbx_strand_id
1 'polypeptide(L)'
;MSNDELKPLDYVVLGLIRNGIQKFQSLQKRLTKTGQKKVTSSFNKLMKLGYVKNHPDDGWLDRNLNPTLVLSDKGKKEVETKVNRLKEEWNNLVLLYENKDKEKLRDGMDSNRMFFPFMMLMGITNGMMFGSMLGMNQMMMGDYMQDAYDQGYADGMGDDGFMDGGGEGGFMDGGFDVGC
;
A
#
# COMPACT_ATOMS: atom_id res chain seq x y z
N MET A 1 17.13 -19.60 12.42
CA MET A 1 16.11 -18.54 12.15
C MET A 1 15.26 -19.05 11.00
N SER A 2 13.98 -19.33 11.24
CA SER A 2 13.11 -19.91 10.20
C SER A 2 12.90 -18.89 9.10
N ASN A 3 13.21 -19.30 7.88
CA ASN A 3 13.07 -18.50 6.65
C ASN A 3 11.59 -18.27 6.27
N ASP A 4 10.67 -18.58 7.18
CA ASP A 4 9.23 -18.63 6.96
C ASP A 4 8.51 -17.34 7.37
N GLU A 5 9.19 -16.44 8.08
CA GLU A 5 8.63 -15.14 8.47
C GLU A 5 8.43 -14.26 7.24
N LEU A 6 7.21 -13.70 7.13
CA LEU A 6 6.87 -12.80 6.03
C LEU A 6 7.52 -11.43 6.23
N LYS A 7 8.17 -10.95 5.17
CA LYS A 7 8.80 -9.64 5.10
C LYS A 7 7.81 -8.59 4.58
N PRO A 8 8.07 -7.28 4.75
CA PRO A 8 7.22 -6.22 4.22
C PRO A 8 6.85 -6.37 2.74
N LEU A 9 7.81 -6.76 1.88
CA LEU A 9 7.56 -7.01 0.47
C LEU A 9 6.57 -8.15 0.23
N ASP A 10 6.62 -9.21 1.05
CA ASP A 10 5.70 -10.34 0.94
C ASP A 10 4.24 -9.87 1.16
N TYR A 11 4.02 -8.98 2.14
CA TYR A 11 2.71 -8.39 2.40
C TYR A 11 2.25 -7.47 1.26
N VAL A 12 3.15 -6.72 0.64
CA VAL A 12 2.78 -5.90 -0.53
C VAL A 12 2.34 -6.78 -1.70
N VAL A 13 3.04 -7.87 -1.98
CA VAL A 13 2.64 -8.84 -3.01
C VAL A 13 1.27 -9.43 -2.70
N LEU A 14 1.03 -9.86 -1.45
CA LEU A 14 -0.29 -10.34 -1.02
C LEU A 14 -1.38 -9.28 -1.17
N GLY A 15 -1.08 -8.04 -0.79
CA GLY A 15 -1.99 -6.90 -0.92
C GLY A 15 -2.36 -6.59 -2.37
N LEU A 16 -1.39 -6.61 -3.29
CA LEU A 16 -1.62 -6.42 -4.71
C LEU A 16 -2.52 -7.51 -5.30
N ILE A 17 -2.29 -8.79 -4.94
CA ILE A 17 -3.16 -9.89 -5.36
C ILE A 17 -4.59 -9.72 -4.80
N ARG A 18 -4.72 -9.32 -3.53
CA ARG A 18 -6.03 -9.00 -2.92
C ARG A 18 -6.77 -7.91 -3.67
N ASN A 19 -6.05 -6.90 -4.16
CA ASN A 19 -6.60 -5.75 -4.89
C ASN A 19 -6.78 -6.03 -6.40
N GLY A 20 -6.71 -7.30 -6.83
CA GLY A 20 -7.04 -7.69 -8.20
C GLY A 20 -5.85 -7.80 -9.17
N ILE A 21 -4.61 -7.62 -8.72
CA ILE A 21 -3.43 -7.87 -9.55
C ILE A 21 -3.14 -9.38 -9.55
N GLN A 22 -3.82 -10.09 -10.43
CA GLN A 22 -3.86 -11.56 -10.43
C GLN A 22 -2.88 -12.23 -11.42
N LYS A 23 -2.06 -11.47 -12.13
CA LYS A 23 -1.06 -12.01 -13.05
C LYS A 23 0.36 -11.66 -12.60
N PHE A 24 1.26 -12.65 -12.61
CA PHE A 24 2.64 -12.45 -12.14
C PHE A 24 3.38 -11.35 -12.91
N GLN A 25 3.18 -11.26 -14.21
CA GLN A 25 3.78 -10.20 -15.03
C GLN A 25 3.28 -8.81 -14.60
N SER A 26 2.02 -8.68 -14.21
CA SER A 26 1.45 -7.43 -13.70
C SER A 26 2.05 -7.05 -12.35
N LEU A 27 2.29 -8.02 -11.46
CA LEU A 27 3.03 -7.80 -10.20
C LEU A 27 4.44 -7.28 -10.46
N GLN A 28 5.17 -7.89 -11.41
CA GLN A 28 6.51 -7.44 -11.78
C GLN A 28 6.52 -6.02 -12.35
N LYS A 29 5.53 -5.68 -13.20
CA LYS A 29 5.38 -4.31 -13.73
C LYS A 29 5.08 -3.28 -12.64
N ARG A 30 4.23 -3.60 -11.68
CA ARG A 30 3.91 -2.70 -10.55
C ARG A 30 5.10 -2.49 -9.61
N LEU A 31 5.94 -3.51 -9.45
CA LEU A 31 7.06 -3.49 -8.51
C LEU A 31 8.43 -3.38 -9.23
N THR A 32 8.49 -2.64 -10.33
CA THR A 32 9.69 -2.53 -11.20
C THR A 32 10.90 -2.01 -10.44
N LYS A 33 10.71 -1.01 -9.58
CA LYS A 33 11.79 -0.37 -8.80
C LYS A 33 12.34 -1.27 -7.69
N THR A 34 11.53 -2.22 -7.19
CA THR A 34 11.97 -3.19 -6.16
C THR A 34 12.99 -4.19 -6.70
N GLY A 35 13.08 -4.35 -8.03
CA GLY A 35 13.92 -5.33 -8.71
C GLY A 35 13.25 -6.69 -8.87
N GLN A 36 13.21 -7.16 -10.11
CA GLN A 36 12.50 -8.39 -10.51
C GLN A 36 12.92 -9.62 -9.70
N LYS A 37 14.20 -9.75 -9.35
CA LYS A 37 14.69 -10.88 -8.54
C LYS A 37 14.06 -10.92 -7.15
N LYS A 38 13.90 -9.78 -6.49
CA LYS A 38 13.30 -9.70 -5.15
C LYS A 38 11.79 -10.05 -5.21
N VAL A 39 11.08 -9.52 -6.21
CA VAL A 39 9.66 -9.81 -6.43
C VAL A 39 9.44 -11.30 -6.73
N THR A 40 10.26 -11.89 -7.59
CA THR A 40 10.20 -13.33 -7.92
C THR A 40 10.49 -14.18 -6.68
N SER A 41 11.49 -13.81 -5.88
CA SER A 41 11.82 -14.53 -4.65
C SER A 41 10.68 -14.48 -3.63
N SER A 42 10.08 -13.31 -3.41
CA SER A 42 8.93 -13.13 -2.53
C SER A 42 7.74 -13.95 -3.02
N PHE A 43 7.42 -13.86 -4.29
CA PHE A 43 6.33 -14.62 -4.91
C PHE A 43 6.51 -16.14 -4.75
N ASN A 44 7.69 -16.66 -5.09
CA ASN A 44 7.98 -18.10 -4.96
C ASN A 44 7.89 -18.56 -3.50
N LYS A 45 8.33 -17.74 -2.55
CA LYS A 45 8.17 -17.99 -1.12
C LYS A 45 6.70 -18.09 -0.73
N LEU A 46 5.87 -17.14 -1.18
CA LEU A 46 4.43 -17.12 -0.87
C LEU A 46 3.68 -18.31 -1.46
N MET A 47 4.04 -18.73 -2.68
CA MET A 47 3.52 -19.96 -3.29
C MET A 47 3.93 -21.19 -2.49
N LYS A 48 5.22 -21.32 -2.15
CA LYS A 48 5.77 -22.45 -1.36
C LYS A 48 5.12 -22.55 0.02
N LEU A 49 4.89 -21.42 0.69
CA LEU A 49 4.25 -21.37 2.00
C LEU A 49 2.71 -21.52 1.94
N GLY A 50 2.14 -21.57 0.73
CA GLY A 50 0.72 -21.75 0.51
C GLY A 50 -0.16 -20.55 0.81
N TYR A 51 0.39 -19.32 0.79
CA TYR A 51 -0.38 -18.08 0.92
C TYR A 51 -1.06 -17.67 -0.39
N VAL A 52 -0.42 -17.99 -1.53
CA VAL A 52 -0.90 -17.75 -2.88
C VAL A 52 -1.08 -19.09 -3.58
N LYS A 53 -2.07 -19.21 -4.45
CA LYS A 53 -2.33 -20.37 -5.29
C LYS A 53 -2.81 -19.94 -6.67
N ASN A 54 -2.74 -20.83 -7.65
CA ASN A 54 -3.38 -20.62 -8.94
C ASN A 54 -4.90 -20.75 -8.80
N HIS A 55 -5.65 -19.99 -9.59
CA HIS A 55 -7.10 -20.08 -9.61
C HIS A 55 -7.52 -21.50 -10.05
N PRO A 56 -8.49 -22.14 -9.36
CA PRO A 56 -8.88 -23.53 -9.66
C PRO A 56 -9.49 -23.69 -11.06
N ASP A 57 -10.17 -22.65 -11.54
CA ASP A 57 -10.88 -22.68 -12.82
C ASP A 57 -10.01 -22.27 -14.03
N ASP A 58 -8.71 -22.04 -13.83
CA ASP A 58 -7.80 -21.80 -14.95
C ASP A 58 -7.75 -23.04 -15.85
N GLY A 59 -7.97 -22.84 -17.16
CA GLY A 59 -7.80 -23.87 -18.17
C GLY A 59 -6.35 -24.38 -18.21
N TRP A 60 -6.13 -25.54 -18.86
CA TRP A 60 -4.80 -26.15 -18.94
C TRP A 60 -3.73 -25.20 -19.51
N LEU A 61 -4.07 -24.43 -20.53
CA LEU A 61 -3.17 -23.45 -21.15
C LEU A 61 -2.85 -22.29 -20.19
N ASP A 62 -3.85 -21.70 -19.55
CA ASP A 62 -3.66 -20.59 -18.60
C ASP A 62 -2.82 -21.02 -17.41
N ARG A 63 -3.08 -22.21 -16.89
CA ARG A 63 -2.37 -22.78 -15.74
C ARG A 63 -0.87 -22.95 -15.98
N ASN A 64 -0.49 -23.25 -17.23
CA ASN A 64 0.90 -23.50 -17.59
C ASN A 64 1.64 -22.28 -18.13
N LEU A 65 0.94 -21.37 -18.81
CA LEU A 65 1.57 -20.21 -19.46
C LEU A 65 1.43 -18.91 -18.67
N ASN A 66 0.26 -18.66 -18.08
CA ASN A 66 0.00 -17.40 -17.37
C ASN A 66 -1.11 -17.59 -16.31
N PRO A 67 -0.85 -18.32 -15.23
CA PRO A 67 -1.86 -18.65 -14.23
C PRO A 67 -2.45 -17.41 -13.58
N THR A 68 -3.74 -17.49 -13.27
CA THR A 68 -4.42 -16.47 -12.45
C THR A 68 -4.12 -16.74 -10.99
N LEU A 69 -3.55 -15.74 -10.32
CA LEU A 69 -3.13 -15.82 -8.93
C LEU A 69 -4.27 -15.42 -8.00
N VAL A 70 -4.48 -16.21 -6.96
CA VAL A 70 -5.45 -15.88 -5.91
C VAL A 70 -4.87 -16.16 -4.53
N LEU A 71 -5.34 -15.42 -3.53
CA LEU A 71 -5.00 -15.74 -2.14
C LEU A 71 -5.68 -17.04 -1.73
N SER A 72 -4.92 -17.91 -1.08
CA SER A 72 -5.49 -19.02 -0.34
C SER A 72 -6.24 -18.51 0.91
N ASP A 73 -7.00 -19.37 1.59
CA ASP A 73 -7.63 -18.99 2.86
C ASP A 73 -6.60 -18.63 3.92
N LYS A 74 -5.43 -19.28 3.92
CA LYS A 74 -4.28 -18.93 4.73
C LYS A 74 -3.78 -17.52 4.38
N GLY A 75 -3.65 -17.20 3.08
CA GLY A 75 -3.22 -15.89 2.61
C GLY A 75 -4.19 -14.77 2.97
N LYS A 76 -5.50 -15.01 2.81
CA LYS A 76 -6.54 -14.05 3.20
C LYS A 76 -6.48 -13.74 4.69
N LYS A 77 -6.43 -14.78 5.54
CA LYS A 77 -6.35 -14.64 6.99
C LYS A 77 -5.09 -13.90 7.42
N GLU A 78 -3.95 -14.20 6.81
CA GLU A 78 -2.67 -13.53 7.10
C GLU A 78 -2.73 -12.02 6.78
N VAL A 79 -3.23 -11.66 5.59
CA VAL A 79 -3.42 -10.25 5.20
C VAL A 79 -4.37 -9.55 6.17
N GLU A 80 -5.50 -10.18 6.54
CA GLU A 80 -6.47 -9.60 7.45
C GLU A 80 -5.88 -9.38 8.85
N THR A 81 -5.18 -10.37 9.39
CA THR A 81 -4.48 -10.26 10.67
C THR A 81 -3.47 -9.11 10.66
N LYS A 82 -2.66 -9.01 9.59
CA LYS A 82 -1.68 -7.93 9.46
C LYS A 82 -2.33 -6.56 9.32
N VAL A 83 -3.41 -6.46 8.53
CA VAL A 83 -4.18 -5.22 8.37
C VAL A 83 -4.74 -4.74 9.71
N ASN A 84 -5.34 -5.62 10.50
CA ASN A 84 -5.91 -5.26 11.80
C ASN A 84 -4.83 -4.74 12.75
N ARG A 85 -3.69 -5.43 12.84
CA ARG A 85 -2.56 -5.00 13.64
C ARG A 85 -2.03 -3.62 13.19
N LEU A 86 -1.84 -3.41 11.90
CA LEU A 86 -1.34 -2.14 11.37
C LEU A 86 -2.35 -0.99 11.54
N LYS A 87 -3.65 -1.28 11.56
CA LYS A 87 -4.68 -0.29 11.92
C LYS A 87 -4.54 0.17 13.37
N GLU A 88 -4.28 -0.74 14.30
CA GLU A 88 -4.04 -0.39 15.70
C GLU A 88 -2.76 0.44 15.84
N GLU A 89 -1.68 0.05 15.18
CA GLU A 89 -0.42 0.79 15.16
C GLU A 89 -0.61 2.19 14.55
N TRP A 90 -1.39 2.32 13.47
CA TRP A 90 -1.73 3.61 12.85
C TRP A 90 -2.55 4.50 13.79
N ASN A 91 -3.57 3.95 14.45
CA ASN A 91 -4.37 4.71 15.42
C ASN A 91 -3.52 5.24 16.58
N ASN A 92 -2.53 4.46 17.04
CA ASN A 92 -1.57 4.92 18.05
C ASN A 92 -0.72 6.08 17.53
N LEU A 93 -0.25 6.04 16.28
CA LEU A 93 0.49 7.15 15.67
C LEU A 93 -0.37 8.41 15.56
N VAL A 94 -1.66 8.27 15.22
CA VAL A 94 -2.64 9.37 15.19
C VAL A 94 -2.75 10.01 16.56
N LEU A 95 -2.92 9.22 17.63
CA LEU A 95 -3.00 9.73 19.00
C LEU A 95 -1.72 10.45 19.44
N LEU A 96 -0.55 9.93 19.10
CA LEU A 96 0.73 10.59 19.38
C LEU A 96 0.85 11.92 18.63
N TYR A 97 0.39 11.99 17.40
CA TYR A 97 0.34 13.22 16.61
C TYR A 97 -0.59 14.26 17.24
N GLU A 98 -1.81 13.88 17.63
CA GLU A 98 -2.79 14.76 18.25
C GLU A 98 -2.29 15.28 19.61
N ASN A 99 -1.60 14.44 20.38
CA ASN A 99 -0.99 14.81 21.66
C ASN A 99 0.32 15.59 21.51
N LYS A 100 0.79 15.85 20.28
CA LYS A 100 2.04 16.56 19.97
C LYS A 100 3.30 15.90 20.57
N ASP A 101 3.26 14.61 20.87
CA ASP A 101 4.40 13.82 21.35
C ASP A 101 5.33 13.46 20.17
N LYS A 102 6.15 14.44 19.78
CA LYS A 102 6.97 14.33 18.56
C LYS A 102 8.02 13.23 18.63
N GLU A 103 8.58 12.96 19.81
CA GLU A 103 9.63 11.97 19.99
C GLU A 103 9.06 10.56 19.81
N LYS A 104 8.00 10.21 20.51
CA LYS A 104 7.35 8.91 20.35
C LYS A 104 6.69 8.73 18.99
N LEU A 105 6.15 9.80 18.41
CA LEU A 105 5.62 9.75 17.05
C LEU A 105 6.71 9.37 16.04
N ARG A 106 7.88 10.01 16.15
CA ARG A 106 9.04 9.70 15.31
C ARG A 106 9.45 8.24 15.45
N ASP A 107 9.65 7.76 16.68
CA ASP A 107 10.06 6.39 16.95
C ASP A 107 9.04 5.38 16.42
N GLY A 108 7.75 5.68 16.58
CA GLY A 108 6.66 4.87 16.06
C GLY A 108 6.60 4.84 14.54
N MET A 109 6.83 5.97 13.87
CA MET A 109 6.91 6.04 12.42
C MET A 109 8.13 5.28 11.90
N ASP A 110 9.30 5.44 12.49
CA ASP A 110 10.51 4.71 12.11
C ASP A 110 10.33 3.19 12.24
N SER A 111 9.68 2.74 13.30
CA SER A 111 9.39 1.32 13.54
C SER A 111 8.47 0.71 12.47
N ASN A 112 7.55 1.50 11.94
CA ASN A 112 6.57 1.06 10.94
C ASN A 112 6.95 1.41 9.50
N ARG A 113 8.08 2.08 9.28
CA ARG A 113 8.53 2.62 7.99
C ARG A 113 8.38 1.61 6.84
N MET A 114 8.85 0.40 7.03
CA MET A 114 8.83 -0.66 6.01
C MET A 114 7.43 -1.16 5.65
N PHE A 115 6.41 -0.88 6.45
CA PHE A 115 5.03 -1.28 6.21
C PHE A 115 4.15 -0.16 5.65
N PHE A 116 4.60 1.09 5.60
CA PHE A 116 3.80 2.18 5.04
C PHE A 116 3.30 1.92 3.63
N PRO A 117 4.10 1.36 2.70
CA PRO A 117 3.58 1.02 1.37
C PRO A 117 2.41 0.04 1.41
N PHE A 118 2.49 -0.97 2.26
CA PHE A 118 1.39 -1.91 2.44
C PHE A 118 0.17 -1.26 3.13
N MET A 119 0.40 -0.39 4.12
CA MET A 119 -0.67 0.36 4.79
C MET A 119 -1.42 1.27 3.83
N MET A 120 -0.71 1.99 2.96
CA MET A 120 -1.32 2.81 1.89
C MET A 120 -2.12 1.92 0.91
N LEU A 121 -1.52 0.82 0.45
CA LEU A 121 -2.16 -0.13 -0.47
C LEU A 121 -3.47 -0.70 0.11
N MET A 122 -3.53 -0.88 1.43
CA MET A 122 -4.72 -1.39 2.14
C MET A 122 -5.68 -0.28 2.59
N GLY A 123 -5.41 0.99 2.29
CA GLY A 123 -6.23 2.11 2.71
C GLY A 123 -6.29 2.30 4.23
N ILE A 124 -5.24 1.90 4.95
CA ILE A 124 -5.14 2.06 6.40
C ILE A 124 -4.77 3.51 6.75
N THR A 125 -3.85 4.10 5.98
CA THR A 125 -3.40 5.47 6.19
C THR A 125 -4.31 6.46 5.46
N ASN A 126 -4.65 7.57 6.13
CA ASN A 126 -5.22 8.72 5.45
C ASN A 126 -4.06 9.57 4.89
N GLY A 127 -4.02 9.76 3.56
CA GLY A 127 -2.93 10.46 2.89
C GLY A 127 -2.71 11.89 3.39
N MET A 128 -3.79 12.64 3.71
CA MET A 128 -3.67 13.99 4.29
C MET A 128 -3.04 13.95 5.69
N MET A 129 -3.46 13.02 6.54
CA MET A 129 -2.94 12.90 7.89
C MET A 129 -1.50 12.39 7.89
N PHE A 130 -1.18 11.45 7.01
CA PHE A 130 0.18 10.97 6.80
C PHE A 130 1.11 12.11 6.35
N GLY A 131 0.67 12.92 5.37
CA GLY A 131 1.40 14.11 4.92
C GLY A 131 1.60 15.15 6.02
N SER A 132 0.59 15.36 6.89
CA SER A 132 0.69 16.27 8.03
C SER A 132 1.66 15.77 9.10
N MET A 133 1.69 14.47 9.38
CA MET A 133 2.66 13.85 10.29
C MET A 133 4.09 13.98 9.77
N LEU A 134 4.31 13.78 8.46
CA LEU A 134 5.59 13.99 7.80
C LEU A 134 5.99 15.47 7.79
N GLY A 135 5.06 16.40 7.55
CA GLY A 135 5.29 17.84 7.53
C GLY A 135 5.71 18.42 8.88
N MET A 136 5.35 17.77 9.99
CA MET A 136 5.88 18.12 11.31
C MET A 136 7.39 17.87 11.44
N ASN A 137 7.97 17.06 10.56
CA ASN A 137 9.40 16.75 10.50
C ASN A 137 9.88 16.90 9.04
N GLN A 138 10.08 18.14 8.59
CA GLN A 138 10.53 18.46 7.23
C GLN A 138 11.79 17.70 6.78
N MET A 139 12.64 17.25 7.72
CA MET A 139 13.82 16.43 7.43
C MET A 139 13.51 14.96 7.11
N MET A 140 12.37 14.44 7.55
CA MET A 140 12.04 13.00 7.38
C MET A 140 11.29 12.71 6.08
N MET A 141 10.65 13.72 5.47
CA MET A 141 9.82 13.51 4.28
C MET A 141 10.63 12.95 3.10
N GLY A 142 11.87 13.42 2.90
CA GLY A 142 12.76 12.94 1.84
C GLY A 142 13.09 11.45 2.00
N ASP A 143 13.43 11.03 3.21
CA ASP A 143 13.86 9.67 3.49
C ASP A 143 12.72 8.65 3.36
N TYR A 144 11.50 8.97 3.86
CA TYR A 144 10.34 8.08 3.72
C TYR A 144 9.87 7.95 2.28
N MET A 145 9.85 9.07 1.53
CA MET A 145 9.50 9.06 0.12
C MET A 145 10.57 8.34 -0.70
N GLN A 146 11.86 8.57 -0.41
CA GLN A 146 12.95 7.89 -1.09
C GLN A 146 12.87 6.39 -0.92
N ASP A 147 12.67 5.89 0.31
CA ASP A 147 12.52 4.46 0.55
C ASP A 147 11.28 3.85 -0.12
N ALA A 148 10.16 4.58 -0.15
CA ALA A 148 8.97 4.15 -0.87
C ALA A 148 9.23 4.08 -2.39
N TYR A 149 9.96 5.05 -2.95
CA TYR A 149 10.39 5.05 -4.35
C TYR A 149 11.41 3.95 -4.64
N ASP A 150 12.42 3.78 -3.79
CA ASP A 150 13.44 2.73 -3.96
C ASP A 150 12.86 1.33 -3.88
N GLN A 151 11.75 1.16 -3.16
CA GLN A 151 11.00 -0.09 -3.09
C GLN A 151 9.97 -0.25 -4.23
N GLY A 152 9.81 0.74 -5.10
CA GLY A 152 8.92 0.67 -6.26
C GLY A 152 7.42 0.76 -5.96
N TYR A 153 7.06 1.25 -4.77
CA TYR A 153 5.66 1.31 -4.34
C TYR A 153 4.93 2.58 -4.75
N ALA A 154 5.64 3.71 -4.85
CA ALA A 154 5.02 5.01 -5.06
C ALA A 154 4.40 5.18 -6.46
N ASP A 155 5.07 4.67 -7.50
CA ASP A 155 4.57 4.78 -8.88
C ASP A 155 3.37 3.87 -9.17
N GLY A 156 3.10 2.88 -8.30
CA GLY A 156 1.95 1.99 -8.45
C GLY A 156 0.66 2.55 -7.87
N MET A 157 0.73 3.63 -7.09
CA MET A 157 -0.42 4.22 -6.40
C MET A 157 -0.87 5.57 -7.01
N GLY A 158 -0.14 6.11 -7.99
CA GLY A 158 -0.26 7.52 -8.40
C GLY A 158 -1.16 7.81 -9.58
N ASP A 159 -1.59 6.84 -10.38
CA ASP A 159 -2.18 7.19 -11.67
C ASP A 159 -3.67 6.87 -11.84
N ASP A 160 -4.28 6.10 -10.93
CA ASP A 160 -5.66 5.65 -11.13
C ASP A 160 -6.67 6.10 -10.06
N GLY A 161 -6.55 7.29 -9.45
CA GLY A 161 -7.73 7.72 -8.73
C GLY A 161 -7.65 8.50 -7.44
N PHE A 162 -6.59 9.22 -7.16
CA PHE A 162 -6.58 10.03 -5.94
C PHE A 162 -6.78 11.54 -6.16
N MET A 163 -6.92 12.03 -7.41
CA MET A 163 -7.19 13.45 -7.71
C MET A 163 -8.20 13.61 -8.84
N ASP A 164 -9.43 13.14 -8.67
CA ASP A 164 -10.58 13.69 -9.39
C ASP A 164 -11.71 13.99 -8.42
N GLY A 165 -11.53 15.05 -7.68
CA GLY A 165 -12.49 15.69 -6.82
C GLY A 165 -12.32 17.22 -6.90
N GLY A 166 -12.02 17.71 -8.09
CA GLY A 166 -12.07 19.11 -8.43
C GLY A 166 -13.52 19.60 -8.45
N GLY A 167 -14.06 19.96 -7.27
CA GLY A 167 -15.30 20.68 -7.18
C GLY A 167 -15.17 22.02 -7.88
N GLU A 168 -15.68 22.15 -9.10
CA GLU A 168 -16.00 23.43 -9.72
C GLU A 168 -17.09 24.10 -8.88
N GLY A 169 -16.67 24.85 -7.88
CA GLY A 169 -17.49 25.85 -7.22
C GLY A 169 -17.77 26.99 -8.19
N GLY A 170 -18.84 26.85 -8.98
CA GLY A 170 -19.38 27.92 -9.79
C GLY A 170 -19.74 29.11 -8.90
N PHE A 171 -18.94 30.17 -8.98
CA PHE A 171 -19.26 31.47 -8.47
C PHE A 171 -20.41 32.03 -9.33
N MET A 172 -21.66 31.95 -8.84
CA MET A 172 -22.77 32.69 -9.39
C MET A 172 -22.58 34.16 -9.05
N ASP A 173 -22.13 34.91 -10.04
CA ASP A 173 -22.22 36.36 -10.12
C ASP A 173 -23.71 36.75 -10.24
N GLY A 174 -24.30 37.09 -9.11
CA GLY A 174 -25.64 37.61 -9.02
C GLY A 174 -25.60 39.14 -9.18
N GLY A 175 -25.64 39.60 -10.42
CA GLY A 175 -25.84 41.01 -10.72
C GLY A 175 -27.21 41.47 -10.20
N PHE A 176 -27.20 42.33 -9.17
CA PHE A 176 -28.36 43.10 -8.75
C PHE A 176 -28.49 44.32 -9.69
N ASP A 177 -29.41 44.23 -10.63
CA ASP A 177 -29.86 45.38 -11.44
C ASP A 177 -30.98 46.09 -10.66
N VAL A 178 -30.66 47.26 -10.12
CA VAL A 178 -31.63 48.23 -9.55
C VAL A 178 -31.93 49.26 -10.61
N GLY A 179 -32.99 48.99 -11.37
CA GLY A 179 -33.65 49.96 -12.27
C GLY A 179 -34.67 50.81 -11.52
N CYS A 180 -34.63 52.09 -11.72
CA CYS A 180 -35.58 53.11 -11.30
C CYS A 180 -37.02 52.84 -11.72
#